data_a6e927c9ae7bfb5bbba2ab9825a54fc0
#
_entry.id   a6e927c9ae7bfb5bbba2ab9825a54fc0
#
_cell.length_a   1.000
_cell.length_b   1.000
_cell.length_c   1.000
_cell.angle_alpha   90.00
_cell.angle_beta   90.00
_cell.angle_gamma   90.00
#
_symmetry.space_group_name_H-M   'P 1'
#
loop_
_entity.id
_entity.type
_entity.pdbx_description
1 polymer ?
#
loop_
_entity_poly.entity_id
_entity_poly.type
_entity_poly.pdbx_seq_one_letter_code
_entity_poly.pdbx_strand_id
1 'polypeptide(L)'
;MKIAVKPLPFRHYIFECLLTIAGLGLLAPLAFGQSTSGAAAMKIGIIGAGNIGSTVGTMWIKAGHQVMFSSRHPEELKPLVDRLGPLARAGTVKQALDFAEVMLMAVPYGAYGQIGRDYAKEFVGKIVLDAGNAVLARDGEIGKEAREAGVGLTTAKYLAGARIVRAFNIMGAGRLASNSHRPGEAMAIPIAGDDPEAVKIATRLVRDAGFEPVLVGDLERSRLFAQGGPLYGQEISAKEMQKRLKTFK
;
A
#
# COMPACT_ATOMS: atom_id res chain seq x y z
N MET A 1 -25.24 -27.64 -74.31
CA MET A 1 -24.76 -26.52 -75.06
C MET A 1 -23.33 -26.20 -74.58
N LYS A 2 -22.32 -26.70 -75.33
CA LYS A 2 -20.89 -26.59 -74.97
C LYS A 2 -20.38 -25.27 -75.53
N ILE A 3 -19.74 -24.45 -74.75
CA ILE A 3 -19.01 -23.29 -75.24
C ILE A 3 -17.55 -23.49 -74.88
N ALA A 4 -16.73 -23.55 -75.94
CA ALA A 4 -15.32 -23.76 -75.86
C ALA A 4 -14.60 -22.41 -75.57
N VAL A 5 -13.57 -22.44 -74.75
CA VAL A 5 -12.62 -21.32 -74.58
C VAL A 5 -11.31 -21.64 -75.24
N LYS A 6 -10.90 -20.77 -76.16
CA LYS A 6 -9.60 -20.84 -76.89
C LYS A 6 -8.48 -20.21 -76.04
N PRO A 7 -7.26 -20.73 -76.07
CA PRO A 7 -6.07 -20.12 -75.53
C PRO A 7 -5.41 -19.12 -76.49
N LEU A 8 -4.86 -18.04 -75.92
CA LEU A 8 -4.01 -17.06 -76.65
C LEU A 8 -2.56 -17.13 -76.16
N PRO A 9 -1.59 -16.78 -77.04
CA PRO A 9 -0.23 -17.30 -76.92
C PRO A 9 0.75 -16.46 -76.10
N PHE A 10 1.76 -17.16 -75.68
CA PHE A 10 3.00 -16.70 -75.05
C PHE A 10 3.75 -15.70 -75.99
N ARG A 11 4.19 -14.58 -75.46
CA ARG A 11 5.20 -13.73 -76.06
C ARG A 11 6.28 -13.35 -75.10
N HIS A 12 7.47 -13.92 -75.27
CA HIS A 12 8.70 -13.59 -74.59
C HIS A 12 9.10 -12.15 -74.84
N TYR A 13 9.47 -11.40 -73.82
CA TYR A 13 10.44 -10.32 -73.91
C TYR A 13 11.41 -10.45 -72.72
N ILE A 14 12.64 -10.78 -73.08
CA ILE A 14 13.84 -10.65 -72.27
C ILE A 14 14.31 -9.20 -72.50
N PHE A 15 14.48 -8.44 -71.40
CA PHE A 15 15.44 -7.34 -71.37
C PHE A 15 15.80 -6.98 -69.96
N GLU A 16 17.01 -7.26 -69.61
CA GLU A 16 18.06 -6.58 -68.85
C GLU A 16 17.74 -5.82 -67.56
N CYS A 17 18.41 -6.31 -66.52
CA CYS A 17 19.18 -5.63 -65.45
C CYS A 17 18.98 -4.15 -65.23
N LEU A 18 18.59 -3.83 -63.97
CA LEU A 18 19.32 -2.82 -63.23
C LEU A 18 19.04 -3.07 -61.71
N LEU A 19 20.12 -3.41 -60.98
CA LEU A 19 20.17 -3.46 -59.53
C LEU A 19 19.87 -2.07 -58.95
N THR A 20 18.78 -1.92 -58.20
CA THR A 20 18.65 -0.86 -57.21
C THR A 20 18.30 -1.55 -55.88
N ILE A 21 19.31 -1.66 -55.04
CA ILE A 21 19.18 -2.05 -53.61
C ILE A 21 18.51 -0.87 -52.92
N ALA A 22 17.19 -0.91 -52.82
CA ALA A 22 16.46 -0.06 -51.89
C ALA A 22 16.41 -0.79 -50.54
N GLY A 23 17.32 -0.43 -49.65
CA GLY A 23 17.31 -0.89 -48.29
C GLY A 23 16.03 -0.42 -47.59
N LEU A 24 15.07 -1.33 -47.45
CA LEU A 24 13.96 -1.16 -46.55
C LEU A 24 14.50 -1.36 -45.12
N GLY A 25 14.96 -0.27 -44.51
CA GLY A 25 15.22 -0.24 -43.10
C GLY A 25 13.92 -0.53 -42.34
N LEU A 26 13.78 -1.73 -41.75
CA LEU A 26 12.80 -2.01 -40.73
C LEU A 26 13.11 -1.07 -39.56
N LEU A 27 12.43 0.08 -39.52
CA LEU A 27 12.28 0.86 -38.28
C LEU A 27 11.39 0.04 -37.34
N ALA A 28 12.01 -0.83 -36.52
CA ALA A 28 11.34 -1.37 -35.36
C ALA A 28 10.91 -0.16 -34.50
N PRO A 29 9.64 -0.08 -34.08
CA PRO A 29 9.25 0.93 -33.11
C PRO A 29 10.04 0.65 -31.84
N LEU A 30 10.96 1.56 -31.49
CA LEU A 30 11.50 1.64 -30.14
C LEU A 30 10.31 1.86 -29.24
N ALA A 31 9.81 0.78 -28.64
CA ALA A 31 8.92 0.88 -27.51
C ALA A 31 9.70 1.63 -26.43
N PHE A 32 9.50 2.95 -26.37
CA PHE A 32 9.81 3.73 -25.20
C PHE A 32 8.95 3.14 -24.09
N GLY A 33 9.48 2.14 -23.40
CA GLY A 33 8.99 1.75 -22.11
C GLY A 33 8.96 3.03 -21.28
N GLN A 34 7.76 3.54 -21.00
CA GLN A 34 7.57 4.56 -19.99
C GLN A 34 8.15 3.96 -18.70
N SER A 35 9.41 4.30 -18.41
CA SER A 35 9.93 4.22 -17.05
C SER A 35 9.04 5.15 -16.24
N THR A 36 7.97 4.61 -15.68
CA THR A 36 7.43 5.19 -14.47
C THR A 36 8.63 5.31 -13.55
N SER A 37 8.98 6.52 -13.15
CA SER A 37 10.04 6.79 -12.18
C SER A 37 9.61 6.12 -10.85
N GLY A 38 9.77 4.81 -10.79
CA GLY A 38 9.40 3.98 -9.68
C GLY A 38 10.37 4.29 -8.54
N ALA A 39 9.90 5.00 -7.55
CA ALA A 39 10.60 5.04 -6.29
C ALA A 39 10.91 3.60 -5.86
N ALA A 40 12.15 3.30 -5.42
CA ALA A 40 12.64 1.95 -5.16
C ALA A 40 11.66 1.12 -4.32
N ALA A 41 11.47 -0.16 -4.67
CA ALA A 41 10.66 -1.09 -3.87
C ALA A 41 11.17 -1.14 -2.43
N MET A 42 10.25 -1.15 -1.46
CA MET A 42 10.57 -1.20 -0.03
C MET A 42 10.32 -2.60 0.54
N LYS A 43 11.01 -2.92 1.62
CA LYS A 43 10.72 -4.08 2.46
C LYS A 43 9.79 -3.66 3.59
N ILE A 44 8.59 -4.21 3.62
CA ILE A 44 7.53 -3.85 4.56
C ILE A 44 7.20 -5.06 5.43
N GLY A 45 7.25 -4.88 6.74
CA GLY A 45 6.78 -5.87 7.71
C GLY A 45 5.36 -5.55 8.17
N ILE A 46 4.55 -6.57 8.35
CA ILE A 46 3.18 -6.40 8.87
C ILE A 46 3.01 -7.23 10.13
N ILE A 47 2.77 -6.54 11.25
CA ILE A 47 2.38 -7.21 12.49
C ILE A 47 0.86 -7.33 12.51
N GLY A 48 0.38 -8.57 12.30
CA GLY A 48 -1.04 -8.88 12.20
C GLY A 48 -1.53 -9.04 10.77
N ALA A 49 -1.52 -10.28 10.28
CA ALA A 49 -2.01 -10.66 8.94
C ALA A 49 -3.55 -10.87 8.87
N GLY A 50 -4.29 -10.19 9.76
CA GLY A 50 -5.76 -10.17 9.72
C GLY A 50 -6.32 -9.33 8.57
N ASN A 51 -7.61 -8.97 8.64
CA ASN A 51 -8.29 -8.29 7.53
C ASN A 51 -7.59 -7.00 7.06
N ILE A 52 -7.18 -6.11 7.97
CA ILE A 52 -6.50 -4.86 7.57
C ILE A 52 -5.10 -5.16 7.03
N GLY A 53 -4.28 -5.93 7.76
CA GLY A 53 -2.90 -6.20 7.38
C GLY A 53 -2.79 -6.94 6.05
N SER A 54 -3.63 -7.96 5.82
CA SER A 54 -3.65 -8.68 4.53
C SER A 54 -4.14 -7.81 3.38
N THR A 55 -5.12 -6.94 3.60
CA THR A 55 -5.65 -6.03 2.58
C THR A 55 -4.62 -4.99 2.16
N VAL A 56 -4.05 -4.25 3.12
CA VAL A 56 -3.06 -3.20 2.83
C VAL A 56 -1.77 -3.81 2.28
N GLY A 57 -1.31 -4.95 2.85
CA GLY A 57 -0.15 -5.67 2.34
C GLY A 57 -0.33 -6.16 0.89
N THR A 58 -1.54 -6.60 0.52
CA THR A 58 -1.86 -6.97 -0.87
C THR A 58 -1.75 -5.78 -1.82
N MET A 59 -2.18 -4.58 -1.39
CA MET A 59 -2.05 -3.36 -2.20
C MET A 59 -0.57 -3.04 -2.44
N TRP A 60 0.26 -3.11 -1.41
CA TRP A 60 1.70 -2.84 -1.52
C TRP A 60 2.45 -3.87 -2.38
N ILE A 61 2.06 -5.16 -2.30
CA ILE A 61 2.60 -6.18 -3.21
C ILE A 61 2.26 -5.86 -4.67
N LYS A 62 1.02 -5.44 -4.95
CA LYS A 62 0.60 -5.01 -6.29
C LYS A 62 1.37 -3.77 -6.77
N ALA A 63 1.80 -2.91 -5.87
CA ALA A 63 2.66 -1.77 -6.15
C ALA A 63 4.16 -2.13 -6.26
N GLY A 64 4.53 -3.42 -6.11
CA GLY A 64 5.89 -3.91 -6.29
C GLY A 64 6.75 -3.96 -5.03
N HIS A 65 6.19 -3.70 -3.84
CA HIS A 65 6.92 -3.83 -2.58
C HIS A 65 7.06 -5.29 -2.13
N GLN A 66 8.13 -5.59 -1.39
CA GLN A 66 8.29 -6.87 -0.71
C GLN A 66 7.59 -6.80 0.66
N VAL A 67 6.71 -7.74 0.95
CA VAL A 67 5.92 -7.72 2.19
C VAL A 67 6.11 -9.01 2.98
N MET A 68 6.47 -8.89 4.25
CA MET A 68 6.46 -10.00 5.19
C MET A 68 5.28 -9.86 6.16
N PHE A 69 4.32 -10.76 6.03
CA PHE A 69 3.19 -10.90 6.96
C PHE A 69 3.63 -11.68 8.18
N SER A 70 3.30 -11.20 9.36
CA SER A 70 3.63 -11.93 10.58
C SER A 70 2.42 -12.35 11.38
N SER A 71 2.56 -13.51 12.03
CA SER A 71 1.58 -14.12 12.92
C SER A 71 2.31 -14.85 14.06
N ARG A 72 1.56 -15.18 15.11
CA ARG A 72 2.00 -16.14 16.14
C ARG A 72 2.12 -17.56 15.57
N HIS A 73 1.39 -17.84 14.47
CA HIS A 73 1.36 -19.08 13.71
C HIS A 73 1.67 -18.78 12.23
N PRO A 74 2.95 -18.54 11.87
CA PRO A 74 3.33 -18.13 10.52
C PRO A 74 2.99 -19.18 9.45
N GLU A 75 2.94 -20.46 9.83
CA GLU A 75 2.58 -21.60 8.97
C GLU A 75 1.15 -21.46 8.42
N GLU A 76 0.24 -20.85 9.17
CA GLU A 76 -1.15 -20.62 8.74
C GLU A 76 -1.26 -19.54 7.65
N LEU A 77 -0.18 -18.75 7.44
CA LEU A 77 -0.13 -17.70 6.41
C LEU A 77 0.27 -18.24 5.04
N LYS A 78 0.61 -19.52 4.92
CA LYS A 78 1.03 -20.12 3.65
C LYS A 78 0.01 -19.91 2.52
N PRO A 79 -1.30 -20.12 2.69
CA PRO A 79 -2.28 -19.87 1.63
C PRO A 79 -2.33 -18.40 1.19
N LEU A 80 -2.08 -17.46 2.10
CA LEU A 80 -2.02 -16.03 1.78
C LEU A 80 -0.81 -15.71 0.90
N VAL A 81 0.39 -16.14 1.32
CA VAL A 81 1.62 -15.81 0.60
C VAL A 81 1.72 -16.51 -0.74
N ASP A 82 1.27 -17.78 -0.84
CA ASP A 82 1.23 -18.52 -2.11
C ASP A 82 0.34 -17.79 -3.15
N ARG A 83 -0.81 -17.28 -2.74
CA ARG A 83 -1.71 -16.51 -3.61
C ARG A 83 -1.11 -15.17 -4.05
N LEU A 84 -0.31 -14.53 -3.20
CA LEU A 84 0.26 -13.22 -3.47
C LEU A 84 1.57 -13.26 -4.26
N GLY A 85 2.21 -14.43 -4.34
CA GLY A 85 3.40 -14.65 -5.15
C GLY A 85 4.72 -14.23 -4.49
N PRO A 86 5.81 -14.09 -5.26
CA PRO A 86 7.19 -14.08 -4.75
C PRO A 86 7.57 -12.85 -3.92
N LEU A 87 6.77 -11.79 -3.97
CA LEU A 87 6.98 -10.58 -3.15
C LEU A 87 6.40 -10.74 -1.74
N ALA A 88 5.57 -11.77 -1.49
CA ALA A 88 4.98 -12.06 -0.20
C ALA A 88 5.80 -13.08 0.57
N ARG A 89 5.92 -12.88 1.87
CA ARG A 89 6.57 -13.79 2.81
C ARG A 89 5.75 -13.94 4.07
N ALA A 90 5.83 -15.08 4.74
CA ALA A 90 5.31 -15.31 6.07
C ALA A 90 6.46 -15.41 7.08
N GLY A 91 6.22 -14.98 8.31
CA GLY A 91 7.22 -15.08 9.38
C GLY A 91 6.66 -14.76 10.76
N THR A 92 7.51 -14.87 11.75
CA THR A 92 7.25 -14.39 13.11
C THR A 92 7.31 -12.86 13.16
N VAL A 93 6.83 -12.26 14.26
CA VAL A 93 6.94 -10.80 14.48
C VAL A 93 8.40 -10.36 14.44
N LYS A 94 9.31 -11.11 15.07
CA LYS A 94 10.74 -10.80 15.04
C LYS A 94 11.31 -10.82 13.63
N GLN A 95 10.98 -11.85 12.85
CA GLN A 95 11.45 -11.94 11.46
C GLN A 95 10.93 -10.78 10.60
N ALA A 96 9.68 -10.33 10.82
CA ALA A 96 9.13 -9.18 10.11
C ALA A 96 9.84 -7.88 10.50
N LEU A 97 10.14 -7.68 11.79
CA LEU A 97 10.90 -6.52 12.28
C LEU A 97 12.33 -6.49 11.74
N ASP A 98 13.02 -7.63 11.69
CA ASP A 98 14.38 -7.73 11.15
C ASP A 98 14.43 -7.51 9.62
N PHE A 99 13.39 -7.97 8.92
CA PHE A 99 13.28 -7.85 7.46
C PHE A 99 12.99 -6.42 6.99
N ALA A 100 12.20 -5.68 7.74
CA ALA A 100 11.50 -4.49 7.24
C ALA A 100 12.24 -3.18 7.46
N GLU A 101 12.17 -2.30 6.48
CA GLU A 101 12.49 -0.88 6.58
C GLU A 101 11.35 -0.11 7.26
N VAL A 102 10.10 -0.54 7.00
CA VAL A 102 8.87 0.07 7.53
C VAL A 102 7.92 -1.01 8.00
N MET A 103 7.24 -0.77 9.10
CA MET A 103 6.25 -1.68 9.67
C MET A 103 4.82 -1.16 9.51
N LEU A 104 3.87 -2.07 9.34
CA LEU A 104 2.45 -1.82 9.57
C LEU A 104 2.01 -2.56 10.83
N MET A 105 1.44 -1.83 11.78
CA MET A 105 0.81 -2.38 12.98
C MET A 105 -0.68 -2.55 12.72
N ALA A 106 -1.17 -3.80 12.62
CA ALA A 106 -2.54 -4.13 12.24
C ALA A 106 -3.15 -5.25 13.11
N VAL A 107 -2.85 -5.23 14.41
CA VAL A 107 -3.40 -6.15 15.41
C VAL A 107 -4.46 -5.45 16.27
N PRO A 108 -5.28 -6.20 17.03
CA PRO A 108 -6.11 -5.64 18.09
C PRO A 108 -5.31 -4.78 19.05
N TYR A 109 -5.85 -3.62 19.43
CA TYR A 109 -5.09 -2.62 20.19
C TYR A 109 -4.63 -3.13 21.56
N GLY A 110 -5.39 -4.05 22.16
CA GLY A 110 -5.01 -4.73 23.41
C GLY A 110 -3.66 -5.44 23.38
N ALA A 111 -3.14 -5.78 22.20
CA ALA A 111 -1.84 -6.45 22.05
C ALA A 111 -0.63 -5.49 22.02
N TYR A 112 -0.84 -4.17 21.89
CA TYR A 112 0.25 -3.21 21.69
C TYR A 112 1.24 -3.18 22.84
N GLY A 113 0.75 -3.17 24.07
CA GLY A 113 1.61 -3.15 25.26
C GLY A 113 2.52 -4.37 25.37
N GLN A 114 2.02 -5.57 25.04
CA GLN A 114 2.81 -6.80 25.05
C GLN A 114 3.85 -6.80 23.92
N ILE A 115 3.43 -6.48 22.69
CA ILE A 115 4.32 -6.41 21.52
C ILE A 115 5.43 -5.38 21.74
N GLY A 116 5.09 -4.22 22.29
CA GLY A 116 6.08 -3.17 22.59
C GLY A 116 7.13 -3.61 23.63
N ARG A 117 6.73 -4.39 24.64
CA ARG A 117 7.68 -4.96 25.61
C ARG A 117 8.54 -6.07 25.01
N ASP A 118 7.94 -6.98 24.27
CA ASP A 118 8.62 -8.15 23.71
C ASP A 118 9.68 -7.78 22.65
N TYR A 119 9.42 -6.69 21.92
CA TYR A 119 10.27 -6.25 20.80
C TYR A 119 10.78 -4.80 20.95
N ALA A 120 10.95 -4.36 22.20
CA ALA A 120 11.33 -2.97 22.48
C ALA A 120 12.59 -2.51 21.75
N LYS A 121 13.59 -3.38 21.61
CA LYS A 121 14.87 -3.07 20.95
C LYS A 121 14.70 -2.94 19.43
N GLU A 122 13.88 -3.78 18.85
CA GLU A 122 13.62 -3.83 17.41
C GLU A 122 12.80 -2.63 16.92
N PHE A 123 12.02 -2.00 17.80
CA PHE A 123 11.25 -0.80 17.46
C PHE A 123 12.07 0.48 17.46
N VAL A 124 13.23 0.53 18.13
CA VAL A 124 14.04 1.76 18.19
C VAL A 124 14.41 2.24 16.79
N GLY A 125 14.01 3.46 16.44
CA GLY A 125 14.22 4.09 15.14
C GLY A 125 13.38 3.55 13.99
N LYS A 126 12.59 2.48 14.21
CA LYS A 126 11.74 1.87 13.18
C LYS A 126 10.57 2.78 12.84
N ILE A 127 10.30 2.96 11.55
CA ILE A 127 9.07 3.63 11.09
C ILE A 127 7.91 2.65 11.20
N VAL A 128 6.84 3.08 11.87
CA VAL A 128 5.65 2.25 12.09
C VAL A 128 4.39 3.01 11.63
N LEU A 129 3.75 2.51 10.58
CA LEU A 129 2.41 2.91 10.22
C LEU A 129 1.44 2.18 11.17
N ASP A 130 0.63 2.93 11.90
CA ASP A 130 -0.30 2.39 12.88
C ASP A 130 -1.75 2.45 12.38
N ALA A 131 -2.31 1.29 12.05
CA ALA A 131 -3.70 1.12 11.61
C ALA A 131 -4.64 0.66 12.74
N GLY A 132 -4.17 0.61 13.98
CA GLY A 132 -4.97 0.17 15.11
C GLY A 132 -6.06 1.16 15.52
N ASN A 133 -7.16 0.64 16.06
CA ASN A 133 -8.19 1.41 16.74
C ASN A 133 -8.48 0.79 18.10
N ALA A 134 -8.59 1.63 19.12
CA ALA A 134 -8.96 1.21 20.46
C ALA A 134 -10.48 0.95 20.56
N VAL A 135 -10.85 -0.32 20.75
CA VAL A 135 -12.24 -0.76 20.89
C VAL A 135 -12.45 -1.23 22.31
N LEU A 136 -13.18 -0.46 23.14
CA LEU A 136 -13.31 -0.70 24.60
C LEU A 136 -13.73 -2.13 24.95
N ALA A 137 -14.73 -2.66 24.28
CA ALA A 137 -15.25 -4.01 24.55
C ALA A 137 -14.24 -5.13 24.23
N ARG A 138 -13.22 -4.86 23.39
CA ARG A 138 -12.20 -5.82 22.99
C ARG A 138 -10.88 -5.63 23.74
N ASP A 139 -10.50 -4.38 23.97
CA ASP A 139 -9.13 -4.01 24.34
C ASP A 139 -8.99 -3.63 25.81
N GLY A 140 -10.08 -3.63 26.60
CA GLY A 140 -10.06 -3.40 28.04
C GLY A 140 -9.40 -2.08 28.46
N GLU A 141 -8.59 -2.10 29.54
CA GLU A 141 -7.96 -0.90 30.11
C GLU A 141 -7.01 -0.20 29.13
N ILE A 142 -6.24 -0.93 28.32
CA ILE A 142 -5.37 -0.33 27.31
C ILE A 142 -6.19 0.41 26.24
N GLY A 143 -7.37 -0.12 25.89
CA GLY A 143 -8.30 0.53 24.98
C GLY A 143 -8.90 1.80 25.58
N LYS A 144 -9.20 1.79 26.88
CA LYS A 144 -9.69 2.96 27.63
C LYS A 144 -8.62 4.05 27.68
N GLU A 145 -7.41 3.72 28.12
CA GLU A 145 -6.27 4.65 28.13
C GLU A 145 -6.07 5.31 26.76
N ALA A 146 -6.06 4.51 25.68
CA ALA A 146 -5.85 5.04 24.33
C ALA A 146 -6.96 5.97 23.85
N ARG A 147 -8.20 5.75 24.27
CA ARG A 147 -9.31 6.67 23.95
C ARG A 147 -9.23 7.97 24.73
N GLU A 148 -8.79 7.94 25.96
CA GLU A 148 -8.65 9.11 26.83
C GLU A 148 -7.41 9.95 26.42
N ALA A 149 -6.24 9.31 26.35
CA ALA A 149 -4.98 9.99 26.03
C ALA A 149 -4.77 10.28 24.54
N GLY A 150 -5.51 9.61 23.64
CA GLY A 150 -5.34 9.64 22.21
C GLY A 150 -4.57 8.42 21.68
N VAL A 151 -5.16 7.74 20.69
CA VAL A 151 -4.60 6.48 20.17
C VAL A 151 -3.17 6.65 19.65
N GLY A 152 -2.88 7.75 18.91
CA GLY A 152 -1.53 8.01 18.38
C GLY A 152 -0.49 8.17 19.48
N LEU A 153 -0.79 8.96 20.52
CA LEU A 153 0.12 9.20 21.64
C LEU A 153 0.33 7.91 22.47
N THR A 154 -0.74 7.15 22.69
CA THR A 154 -0.64 5.88 23.42
C THR A 154 0.14 4.83 22.63
N THR A 155 0.00 4.80 21.29
CA THR A 155 0.84 3.95 20.43
C THR A 155 2.32 4.31 20.60
N ALA A 156 2.68 5.59 20.53
CA ALA A 156 4.06 6.05 20.73
C ALA A 156 4.61 5.67 22.12
N LYS A 157 3.77 5.71 23.16
CA LYS A 157 4.12 5.25 24.52
C LYS A 157 4.43 3.74 24.54
N TYR A 158 3.60 2.92 23.92
CA TYR A 158 3.78 1.46 23.93
C TYR A 158 4.88 0.97 23.02
N LEU A 159 5.10 1.63 21.88
CA LEU A 159 6.17 1.31 20.92
C LEU A 159 7.32 2.33 21.09
N ALA A 160 7.84 2.45 22.31
CA ALA A 160 8.84 3.46 22.65
C ALA A 160 10.06 3.42 21.73
N GLY A 161 10.46 4.59 21.23
CA GLY A 161 11.57 4.73 20.27
C GLY A 161 11.20 4.50 18.81
N ALA A 162 9.99 4.03 18.49
CA ALA A 162 9.51 3.96 17.13
C ALA A 162 9.06 5.35 16.62
N ARG A 163 9.16 5.54 15.32
CA ARG A 163 8.72 6.73 14.58
C ARG A 163 7.32 6.47 14.04
N ILE A 164 6.30 6.83 14.81
CA ILE A 164 4.91 6.47 14.56
C ILE A 164 4.25 7.41 13.55
N VAL A 165 3.51 6.83 12.59
CA VAL A 165 2.56 7.56 11.73
C VAL A 165 1.23 6.82 11.75
N ARG A 166 0.17 7.48 12.20
CA ARG A 166 -1.19 6.94 12.12
C ARG A 166 -1.67 6.93 10.68
N ALA A 167 -2.14 5.78 10.17
CA ALA A 167 -2.67 5.63 8.82
C ALA A 167 -3.52 4.36 8.69
N PHE A 168 -4.41 4.29 7.69
CA PHE A 168 -5.26 3.12 7.35
C PHE A 168 -6.25 2.66 8.43
N ASN A 169 -6.44 3.43 9.49
CA ASN A 169 -7.34 3.10 10.60
C ASN A 169 -8.78 3.59 10.41
N ILE A 170 -9.09 4.35 9.37
CA ILE A 170 -10.35 5.11 9.24
C ILE A 170 -11.56 4.26 8.86
N MET A 171 -11.37 3.04 8.43
CA MET A 171 -12.46 2.14 8.02
C MET A 171 -12.04 0.68 8.00
N GLY A 172 -13.02 -0.21 7.81
CA GLY A 172 -12.79 -1.65 7.68
C GLY A 172 -12.14 -2.05 6.35
N ALA A 173 -11.50 -3.22 6.34
CA ALA A 173 -10.71 -3.74 5.22
C ALA A 173 -11.47 -3.81 3.88
N GLY A 174 -12.73 -4.25 3.89
CA GLY A 174 -13.55 -4.32 2.67
C GLY A 174 -13.74 -2.96 2.02
N ARG A 175 -13.97 -1.90 2.81
CA ARG A 175 -14.07 -0.53 2.31
C ARG A 175 -12.72 0.03 1.85
N LEU A 176 -11.62 -0.32 2.50
CA LEU A 176 -10.29 -0.01 1.97
C LEU A 176 -10.07 -0.68 0.61
N ALA A 177 -10.39 -1.98 0.51
CA ALA A 177 -10.21 -2.72 -0.74
C ALA A 177 -11.02 -2.13 -1.91
N SER A 178 -12.28 -1.74 -1.68
CA SER A 178 -13.15 -1.19 -2.72
C SER A 178 -12.79 0.24 -3.13
N ASN A 179 -12.10 1.00 -2.29
CA ASN A 179 -11.70 2.38 -2.56
C ASN A 179 -10.24 2.53 -3.04
N SER A 180 -9.43 1.47 -2.97
CA SER A 180 -8.07 1.46 -3.53
C SER A 180 -8.13 1.60 -5.05
N HIS A 181 -7.43 2.59 -5.61
CA HIS A 181 -7.43 2.89 -7.05
C HIS A 181 -8.84 3.07 -7.65
N ARG A 182 -9.79 3.58 -6.87
CA ARG A 182 -11.16 3.81 -7.37
C ARG A 182 -11.16 4.78 -8.56
N PRO A 183 -12.11 4.66 -9.50
CA PRO A 183 -12.25 5.61 -10.60
C PRO A 183 -12.52 7.05 -10.11
N GLY A 184 -12.05 8.03 -10.87
CA GLY A 184 -12.23 9.45 -10.55
C GLY A 184 -11.26 9.94 -9.46
N GLU A 185 -11.77 10.75 -8.53
CA GLU A 185 -10.94 11.25 -7.43
C GLU A 185 -10.56 10.14 -6.45
N ALA A 186 -9.27 10.00 -6.18
CA ALA A 186 -8.76 9.06 -5.16
C ALA A 186 -9.36 9.38 -3.78
N MET A 187 -9.69 8.33 -3.03
CA MET A 187 -10.13 8.51 -1.64
C MET A 187 -8.96 9.00 -0.78
N ALA A 188 -9.24 9.95 0.10
CA ALA A 188 -8.26 10.43 1.06
C ALA A 188 -8.04 9.44 2.20
N ILE A 189 -6.77 9.20 2.53
CA ILE A 189 -6.36 8.60 3.80
C ILE A 189 -5.72 9.69 4.66
N PRO A 190 -6.30 10.05 5.80
CA PRO A 190 -5.67 10.96 6.74
C PRO A 190 -4.45 10.28 7.37
N ILE A 191 -3.37 11.03 7.51
CA ILE A 191 -2.15 10.61 8.20
C ILE A 191 -1.77 11.64 9.27
N ALA A 192 -1.17 11.17 10.34
CA ALA A 192 -0.67 12.03 11.43
C ALA A 192 0.61 11.43 12.02
N GLY A 193 1.60 12.29 12.28
CA GLY A 193 2.89 11.84 12.83
C GLY A 193 3.80 13.02 13.12
N ASP A 194 4.73 12.84 14.05
CA ASP A 194 5.62 13.89 14.54
C ASP A 194 6.96 13.95 13.78
N ASP A 195 7.35 12.84 13.14
CA ASP A 195 8.62 12.73 12.41
C ASP A 195 8.41 12.98 10.90
N PRO A 196 9.02 14.03 10.32
CA PRO A 196 8.78 14.40 8.92
C PRO A 196 9.20 13.32 7.91
N GLU A 197 10.28 12.57 8.17
CA GLU A 197 10.74 11.52 7.26
C GLU A 197 9.81 10.29 7.33
N ALA A 198 9.33 9.94 8.53
CA ALA A 198 8.32 8.90 8.67
C ALA A 198 7.00 9.27 7.97
N VAL A 199 6.56 10.52 8.10
CA VAL A 199 5.39 11.07 7.41
C VAL A 199 5.57 11.00 5.89
N LYS A 200 6.75 11.35 5.37
CA LYS A 200 7.07 11.26 3.94
C LYS A 200 6.99 9.82 3.41
N ILE A 201 7.53 8.86 4.17
CA ILE A 201 7.43 7.43 3.84
C ILE A 201 5.97 6.96 3.88
N ALA A 202 5.22 7.30 4.91
CA ALA A 202 3.80 6.97 5.01
C ALA A 202 2.98 7.58 3.86
N THR A 203 3.25 8.85 3.51
CA THR A 203 2.66 9.53 2.35
C THR A 203 2.84 8.73 1.06
N ARG A 204 4.05 8.25 0.82
CA ARG A 204 4.35 7.40 -0.33
C ARG A 204 3.57 6.09 -0.27
N LEU A 205 3.63 5.36 0.84
CA LEU A 205 2.98 4.06 0.98
C LEU A 205 1.44 4.14 0.91
N VAL A 206 0.86 5.27 1.30
CA VAL A 206 -0.58 5.54 1.09
C VAL A 206 -0.89 5.70 -0.40
N ARG A 207 -0.05 6.42 -1.17
CA ARG A 207 -0.22 6.54 -2.63
C ARG A 207 -0.03 5.21 -3.34
N ASP A 208 0.99 4.46 -2.97
CA ASP A 208 1.28 3.14 -3.54
C ASP A 208 0.14 2.15 -3.26
N ALA A 209 -0.62 2.34 -2.19
CA ALA A 209 -1.85 1.59 -1.90
C ALA A 209 -3.09 2.10 -2.66
N GLY A 210 -2.96 3.12 -3.52
CA GLY A 210 -4.04 3.65 -4.37
C GLY A 210 -4.93 4.70 -3.74
N PHE A 211 -4.42 5.48 -2.77
CA PHE A 211 -5.13 6.53 -2.06
C PHE A 211 -4.40 7.87 -2.15
N GLU A 212 -5.07 8.95 -1.79
CA GLU A 212 -4.42 10.26 -1.63
C GLU A 212 -4.19 10.56 -0.14
N PRO A 213 -2.93 10.69 0.31
CA PRO A 213 -2.62 11.00 1.71
C PRO A 213 -2.96 12.46 2.04
N VAL A 214 -3.54 12.68 3.21
CA VAL A 214 -3.77 14.02 3.75
C VAL A 214 -3.14 14.11 5.13
N LEU A 215 -2.08 14.91 5.26
CA LEU A 215 -1.46 15.18 6.56
C LEU A 215 -2.40 16.03 7.41
N VAL A 216 -2.83 15.47 8.54
CA VAL A 216 -3.74 16.11 9.50
C VAL A 216 -2.98 16.92 10.54
N GLY A 217 -1.75 16.54 10.83
CA GLY A 217 -0.84 17.15 11.80
C GLY A 217 0.00 16.12 12.54
N ASP A 218 0.32 16.42 13.78
CA ASP A 218 1.03 15.55 14.72
C ASP A 218 0.19 14.36 15.21
N LEU A 219 0.77 13.51 16.06
CA LEU A 219 0.08 12.33 16.60
C LEU A 219 -1.15 12.70 17.45
N GLU A 220 -1.15 13.85 18.12
CA GLU A 220 -2.31 14.29 18.89
C GLU A 220 -3.53 14.54 18.00
N ARG A 221 -3.34 15.17 16.84
CA ARG A 221 -4.39 15.42 15.87
C ARG A 221 -4.97 14.16 15.23
N SER A 222 -4.33 12.99 15.40
CA SER A 222 -4.88 11.71 14.96
C SER A 222 -6.25 11.39 15.57
N ARG A 223 -6.64 12.05 16.67
CA ARG A 223 -7.98 11.96 17.27
C ARG A 223 -9.10 12.29 16.26
N LEU A 224 -8.83 13.19 15.32
CA LEU A 224 -9.82 13.60 14.32
C LEU A 224 -10.26 12.44 13.40
N PHE A 225 -9.42 11.43 13.23
CA PHE A 225 -9.73 10.26 12.41
C PHE A 225 -9.61 8.91 13.12
N ALA A 226 -9.43 8.92 14.44
CA ALA A 226 -9.63 7.73 15.27
C ALA A 226 -11.10 7.30 15.26
N GLN A 227 -11.37 6.06 15.64
CA GLN A 227 -12.75 5.55 15.74
C GLN A 227 -13.61 6.46 16.64
N GLY A 228 -14.70 6.98 16.09
CA GLY A 228 -15.57 7.98 16.74
C GLY A 228 -15.18 9.43 16.47
N GLY A 229 -14.05 9.69 15.82
CA GLY A 229 -13.66 11.03 15.39
C GLY A 229 -14.41 11.49 14.13
N PRO A 230 -14.43 12.79 13.86
CA PRO A 230 -15.28 13.39 12.78
C PRO A 230 -14.87 13.00 11.37
N LEU A 231 -13.63 12.55 11.16
CA LEU A 231 -13.14 12.07 9.86
C LEU A 231 -13.18 10.54 9.74
N TYR A 232 -13.52 9.81 10.81
CA TYR A 232 -13.62 8.36 10.77
C TYR A 232 -14.75 7.89 9.84
N GLY A 233 -14.46 6.89 9.01
CA GLY A 233 -15.45 6.32 8.09
C GLY A 233 -15.79 7.20 6.88
N GLN A 234 -15.07 8.29 6.62
CA GLN A 234 -15.36 9.20 5.51
C GLN A 234 -14.67 8.70 4.21
N GLU A 235 -15.46 8.53 3.14
CA GLU A 235 -14.97 8.13 1.79
C GLU A 235 -14.88 9.34 0.84
N ILE A 236 -14.22 10.37 1.28
CA ILE A 236 -14.11 11.67 0.60
C ILE A 236 -12.79 11.86 -0.10
N SER A 237 -12.72 12.83 -1.03
CA SER A 237 -11.47 13.22 -1.68
C SER A 237 -10.55 14.03 -0.75
N ALA A 238 -9.28 14.17 -1.12
CA ALA A 238 -8.31 14.99 -0.37
C ALA A 238 -8.78 16.45 -0.27
N LYS A 239 -9.36 17.00 -1.34
CA LYS A 239 -9.91 18.37 -1.37
C LYS A 239 -11.00 18.58 -0.32
N GLU A 240 -11.94 17.65 -0.25
CA GLU A 240 -13.04 17.73 0.73
C GLU A 240 -12.51 17.51 2.16
N MET A 241 -11.57 16.58 2.36
CA MET A 241 -10.94 16.36 3.66
C MET A 241 -10.19 17.61 4.16
N GLN A 242 -9.41 18.25 3.29
CA GLN A 242 -8.71 19.49 3.61
C GLN A 242 -9.67 20.63 3.96
N LYS A 243 -10.83 20.73 3.25
CA LYS A 243 -11.86 21.69 3.60
C LYS A 243 -12.44 21.46 5.00
N ARG A 244 -12.72 20.21 5.35
CA ARG A 244 -13.21 19.85 6.70
C ARG A 244 -12.17 20.11 7.77
N LEU A 245 -10.89 19.83 7.51
CA LEU A 245 -9.80 20.06 8.47
C LEU A 245 -9.71 21.53 8.89
N LYS A 246 -10.08 22.49 8.05
CA LYS A 246 -10.12 23.92 8.40
C LYS A 246 -11.17 24.26 9.45
N THR A 247 -12.17 23.40 9.66
CA THR A 247 -13.22 23.60 10.68
C THR A 247 -12.81 23.08 12.06
N PHE A 248 -11.75 22.27 12.14
CA PHE A 248 -11.21 21.75 13.39
C PHE A 248 -9.97 22.57 13.79
N LYS A 249 -10.14 23.39 14.82
CA LYS A 249 -9.05 24.19 15.41
C LYS A 249 -8.18 23.32 16.31
#